data_e721790718454d8da88cd6ca6d55b219
#
_entry.id   e721790718454d8da88cd6ca6d55b219
#
_cell.length_a   1.000
_cell.length_b   1.000
_cell.length_c   1.000
_cell.angle_alpha   90.00
_cell.angle_beta   90.00
_cell.angle_gamma   90.00
#
_symmetry.space_group_name_H-M   'P 1'
#
loop_
_entity.id
_entity.type
_entity.pdbx_description
1 polymer ?
#
loop_
_entity_poly.entity_id
_entity_poly.type
_entity_poly.pdbx_seq_one_letter_code
_entity_poly.pdbx_strand_id
1 'polypeptide(L)'
;PESLRQASRDFFVGEHWDGKFPASVTDAMAQIEPPTPGRILFETSIPKVSPWSAENPVLYTLHFELIDPAGNVIQISNQRIGFRSVVIKGRELLVNGAPVIFYGVNRHDFNRHTGRALTREDMRQDLLELKRWNFNAVRTSHYPNDVAFLDLCDELGFYVVGEANIESHAFYDSICNDPRYLGAFVERVGRMVERDMHHPAVVLWSLGNESGKGLNHEAAAAWARNRPLIMCEYSHAMGNSNGTLAEYWDAIHSLPGLQGGFIWEFWDHGPDQKLADGTVRSAYGGDYGETKHDGNFCCDGMVFPDRTAKPAMHE
;
A
#
# COMPACT_ATOMS: atom_id res chain seq x y z
N PRO A 1 -4.03 -18.65 18.19
CA PRO A 1 -3.83 -19.65 19.25
C PRO A 1 -4.58 -19.26 20.51
N GLU A 2 -4.97 -20.25 21.34
CA GLU A 2 -5.73 -20.02 22.59
C GLU A 2 -4.96 -19.11 23.55
N SER A 3 -3.63 -19.23 23.59
CA SER A 3 -2.74 -18.38 24.37
C SER A 3 -2.85 -16.90 24.05
N LEU A 4 -3.02 -16.52 22.77
CA LEU A 4 -3.24 -15.14 22.35
C LEU A 4 -4.62 -14.61 22.74
N ARG A 5 -5.64 -15.45 22.65
CA ARG A 5 -7.00 -15.11 23.09
C ARG A 5 -7.09 -14.92 24.59
N GLN A 6 -6.33 -15.69 25.37
CA GLN A 6 -6.26 -15.54 26.82
C GLN A 6 -5.49 -14.29 27.19
N ALA A 7 -4.29 -14.08 26.62
CA ALA A 7 -3.47 -12.91 26.87
C ALA A 7 -4.19 -11.59 26.52
N SER A 8 -4.97 -11.58 25.41
CA SER A 8 -5.76 -10.39 25.07
C SER A 8 -6.94 -10.18 25.99
N ARG A 9 -7.59 -11.24 26.49
CA ARG A 9 -8.65 -11.13 27.52
C ARG A 9 -8.12 -10.54 28.82
N ASP A 10 -7.00 -11.04 29.29
CA ASP A 10 -6.36 -10.58 30.54
C ASP A 10 -5.90 -9.12 30.46
N PHE A 11 -5.51 -8.67 29.27
CA PHE A 11 -5.12 -7.28 29.01
C PHE A 11 -6.29 -6.29 29.09
N PHE A 12 -7.48 -6.66 28.61
CA PHE A 12 -8.65 -5.77 28.56
C PHE A 12 -9.42 -5.66 29.86
N VAL A 13 -9.07 -6.42 30.88
CA VAL A 13 -9.68 -6.36 32.23
C VAL A 13 -8.99 -5.31 33.13
N GLY A 14 -7.87 -4.73 32.71
CA GLY A 14 -7.12 -3.72 33.47
C GLY A 14 -7.56 -2.28 33.15
N GLU A 15 -7.80 -1.48 34.19
CA GLU A 15 -8.34 -0.10 34.06
C GLU A 15 -7.32 0.95 33.54
N HIS A 16 -6.04 0.65 33.39
CA HIS A 16 -5.01 1.60 32.90
C HIS A 16 -3.97 0.92 32.03
N TRP A 17 -3.88 1.33 30.78
CA TRP A 17 -2.82 0.93 29.86
C TRP A 17 -1.61 1.90 29.97
N ASP A 18 -0.43 1.38 30.27
CA ASP A 18 0.82 2.14 30.44
C ASP A 18 1.61 2.34 29.13
N GLY A 19 1.02 2.00 27.98
CA GLY A 19 1.66 2.07 26.67
C GLY A 19 2.53 0.87 26.33
N LYS A 20 2.49 -0.21 27.13
CA LYS A 20 3.25 -1.43 26.90
C LYS A 20 2.34 -2.65 26.89
N PHE A 21 2.61 -3.56 25.98
CA PHE A 21 1.96 -4.87 26.02
C PHE A 21 2.47 -5.69 27.20
N PRO A 22 1.60 -6.47 27.89
CA PRO A 22 2.05 -7.47 28.83
C PRO A 22 3.07 -8.40 28.17
N ALA A 23 4.07 -8.86 28.95
CA ALA A 23 5.07 -9.81 28.45
C ALA A 23 4.43 -11.04 27.80
N SER A 24 3.31 -11.52 28.35
CA SER A 24 2.52 -12.63 27.77
C SER A 24 2.00 -12.37 26.35
N VAL A 25 1.65 -11.13 26.04
CA VAL A 25 1.23 -10.75 24.66
C VAL A 25 2.46 -10.65 23.75
N THR A 26 3.54 -10.04 24.24
CA THR A 26 4.80 -9.93 23.50
C THR A 26 5.41 -11.31 23.22
N ASP A 27 5.39 -12.21 24.22
CA ASP A 27 5.86 -13.59 24.08
C ASP A 27 4.97 -14.41 23.14
N ALA A 28 3.64 -14.20 23.20
CA ALA A 28 2.72 -14.87 22.30
C ALA A 28 2.86 -14.34 20.87
N MET A 29 3.16 -13.06 20.69
CA MET A 29 3.46 -12.49 19.37
C MET A 29 4.78 -13.00 18.80
N ALA A 30 5.80 -13.19 19.64
CA ALA A 30 7.06 -13.82 19.24
C ALA A 30 6.89 -15.29 18.83
N GLN A 31 5.85 -15.95 19.33
CA GLN A 31 5.50 -17.35 19.00
C GLN A 31 4.57 -17.48 17.77
N ILE A 32 4.10 -16.36 17.18
CA ILE A 32 3.26 -16.39 15.96
C ILE A 32 4.08 -16.70 14.70
N GLU A 33 5.40 -16.69 14.76
CA GLU A 33 6.16 -17.30 13.67
C GLU A 33 5.78 -18.79 13.61
N PRO A 34 5.00 -19.23 12.59
CA PRO A 34 4.81 -20.66 12.44
C PRO A 34 6.20 -21.27 12.26
N PRO A 35 6.51 -22.40 12.90
CA PRO A 35 7.72 -23.13 12.57
C PRO A 35 7.61 -23.43 11.09
N THR A 36 8.37 -22.73 10.26
CA THR A 36 8.40 -22.94 8.82
C THR A 36 9.39 -24.07 8.60
N PRO A 37 8.93 -25.35 8.47
CA PRO A 37 9.82 -26.45 8.21
C PRO A 37 10.55 -26.15 6.90
N GLY A 38 11.87 -26.21 6.92
CA GLY A 38 12.69 -26.02 5.73
C GLY A 38 13.06 -24.58 5.41
N ARG A 39 12.99 -23.64 6.34
CA ARG A 39 13.55 -22.29 6.15
C ARG A 39 15.07 -22.35 6.15
N ILE A 40 15.67 -21.86 5.06
CA ILE A 40 17.14 -21.71 4.95
C ILE A 40 17.43 -20.21 4.86
N LEU A 41 18.35 -19.75 5.70
CA LEU A 41 18.86 -18.38 5.67
C LEU A 41 20.17 -18.36 4.89
N PHE A 42 20.22 -17.50 3.86
CA PHE A 42 21.46 -17.20 3.15
C PHE A 42 21.88 -15.78 3.48
N GLU A 43 23.14 -15.62 3.87
CA GLU A 43 23.75 -14.32 4.11
C GLU A 43 24.97 -14.15 3.22
N THR A 44 25.04 -13.02 2.52
CA THR A 44 26.20 -12.67 1.71
C THR A 44 26.38 -11.15 1.65
N SER A 45 27.59 -10.71 1.37
CA SER A 45 27.90 -9.32 1.11
C SER A 45 28.17 -9.11 -0.38
N ILE A 46 27.43 -8.21 -1.00
CA ILE A 46 27.60 -7.86 -2.40
C ILE A 46 28.26 -6.47 -2.48
N PRO A 47 29.53 -6.38 -2.85
CA PRO A 47 30.22 -5.10 -2.96
C PRO A 47 29.78 -4.34 -4.22
N LYS A 48 29.74 -3.00 -4.13
CA LYS A 48 29.52 -2.09 -5.27
C LYS A 48 28.19 -2.26 -5.99
N VAL A 49 27.10 -2.41 -5.23
CA VAL A 49 25.75 -2.35 -5.80
C VAL A 49 25.39 -0.93 -6.22
N SER A 50 24.65 -0.79 -7.33
CA SER A 50 23.97 0.45 -7.68
C SER A 50 22.65 0.50 -6.91
N PRO A 51 22.41 1.53 -6.08
CA PRO A 51 21.18 1.60 -5.33
C PRO A 51 19.98 1.88 -6.24
N TRP A 52 18.85 1.26 -5.89
CA TRP A 52 17.56 1.51 -6.53
C TRP A 52 16.93 2.80 -5.98
N SER A 53 16.36 3.61 -6.86
CA SER A 53 15.46 4.72 -6.50
C SER A 53 14.40 4.88 -7.60
N ALA A 54 13.33 5.66 -7.35
CA ALA A 54 12.33 5.94 -8.37
C ALA A 54 12.90 6.64 -9.62
N GLU A 55 13.98 7.41 -9.45
CA GLU A 55 14.69 8.09 -10.55
C GLU A 55 15.71 7.18 -11.26
N ASN A 56 16.20 6.16 -10.55
CA ASN A 56 17.17 5.21 -11.09
C ASN A 56 16.83 3.78 -10.63
N PRO A 57 15.85 3.11 -11.26
CA PRO A 57 15.28 1.85 -10.79
C PRO A 57 16.16 0.64 -11.16
N VAL A 58 17.38 0.59 -10.64
CA VAL A 58 18.32 -0.51 -10.90
C VAL A 58 17.89 -1.77 -10.16
N LEU A 59 17.66 -2.83 -10.91
CA LEU A 59 17.28 -4.14 -10.39
C LEU A 59 18.31 -5.20 -10.71
N TYR A 60 18.45 -6.15 -9.80
CA TYR A 60 19.26 -7.35 -9.91
C TYR A 60 18.36 -8.58 -9.92
N THR A 61 18.88 -9.70 -10.40
CA THR A 61 18.15 -10.98 -10.37
C THR A 61 18.87 -11.93 -9.41
N LEU A 62 18.13 -12.39 -8.40
CA LEU A 62 18.53 -13.55 -7.62
C LEU A 62 18.08 -14.80 -8.38
N HIS A 63 19.00 -15.70 -8.59
CA HIS A 63 18.77 -17.00 -9.21
C HIS A 63 18.89 -18.08 -8.15
N PHE A 64 17.85 -18.87 -7.98
CA PHE A 64 17.82 -19.97 -7.03
C PHE A 64 17.67 -21.28 -7.78
N GLU A 65 18.49 -22.25 -7.42
CA GLU A 65 18.40 -23.61 -7.89
C GLU A 65 18.16 -24.56 -6.71
N LEU A 66 17.10 -25.35 -6.80
CA LEU A 66 16.89 -26.48 -5.88
C LEU A 66 17.50 -27.71 -6.52
N ILE A 67 18.50 -28.30 -5.83
CA ILE A 67 19.29 -29.41 -6.32
C ILE A 67 18.99 -30.65 -5.47
N ASP A 68 18.74 -31.79 -6.12
CA ASP A 68 18.54 -33.06 -5.44
C ASP A 68 19.86 -33.64 -4.88
N PRO A 69 19.80 -34.66 -4.01
CA PRO A 69 21.02 -35.29 -3.48
C PRO A 69 21.92 -35.94 -4.56
N ALA A 70 21.38 -36.18 -5.76
CA ALA A 70 22.15 -36.73 -6.90
C ALA A 70 22.83 -35.65 -7.74
N GLY A 71 22.60 -34.35 -7.41
CA GLY A 71 23.18 -33.23 -8.12
C GLY A 71 22.36 -32.69 -9.30
N ASN A 72 21.13 -33.15 -9.47
CA ASN A 72 20.26 -32.65 -10.54
C ASN A 72 19.48 -31.43 -10.08
N VAL A 73 19.37 -30.41 -10.93
CA VAL A 73 18.52 -29.25 -10.70
C VAL A 73 17.06 -29.66 -10.91
N ILE A 74 16.26 -29.60 -9.85
CA ILE A 74 14.84 -29.99 -9.87
C ILE A 74 13.88 -28.80 -9.92
N GLN A 75 14.36 -27.61 -9.53
CA GLN A 75 13.58 -26.38 -9.64
C GLN A 75 14.51 -25.17 -9.80
N ILE A 76 14.09 -24.21 -10.63
CA ILE A 76 14.72 -22.90 -10.76
C ILE A 76 13.70 -21.83 -10.41
N SER A 77 14.12 -20.85 -9.62
CA SER A 77 13.34 -19.67 -9.31
C SER A 77 14.19 -18.41 -9.47
N ASN A 78 13.62 -17.39 -10.10
CA ASN A 78 14.27 -16.10 -10.26
C ASN A 78 13.46 -15.03 -9.52
N GLN A 79 14.13 -14.21 -8.71
CA GLN A 79 13.54 -13.09 -8.00
C GLN A 79 14.26 -11.80 -8.37
N ARG A 80 13.51 -10.78 -8.81
CA ARG A 80 14.08 -9.45 -9.01
C ARG A 80 14.13 -8.71 -7.67
N ILE A 81 15.25 -8.06 -7.41
CA ILE A 81 15.51 -7.30 -6.20
C ILE A 81 16.21 -5.98 -6.51
N GLY A 82 16.03 -4.99 -5.65
CA GLY A 82 16.79 -3.74 -5.67
C GLY A 82 17.40 -3.46 -4.29
N PHE A 83 18.57 -2.83 -4.28
CA PHE A 83 19.25 -2.44 -3.05
C PHE A 83 18.92 -0.98 -2.73
N ARG A 84 18.35 -0.73 -1.58
CA ARG A 84 18.08 0.61 -1.09
C ARG A 84 18.18 0.67 0.43
N SER A 85 18.41 1.86 0.95
CA SER A 85 18.20 2.16 2.36
C SER A 85 17.02 3.11 2.51
N VAL A 86 16.17 2.86 3.51
CA VAL A 86 15.07 3.76 3.91
C VAL A 86 15.25 4.07 5.38
N VAL A 87 15.44 5.33 5.71
CA VAL A 87 15.75 5.78 7.08
C VAL A 87 14.95 7.03 7.39
N ILE A 88 14.43 7.10 8.62
CA ILE A 88 13.84 8.32 9.16
C ILE A 88 14.92 9.04 9.96
N LYS A 89 15.19 10.31 9.60
CA LYS A 89 16.13 11.17 10.31
C LYS A 89 15.42 12.46 10.72
N GLY A 90 15.17 12.62 12.00
CA GLY A 90 14.36 13.72 12.49
C GLY A 90 12.91 13.62 12.00
N ARG A 91 12.51 14.50 11.09
CA ARG A 91 11.17 14.55 10.49
C ARG A 91 11.17 14.13 9.01
N GLU A 92 12.27 13.65 8.50
CA GLU A 92 12.45 13.33 7.08
C GLU A 92 12.64 11.85 6.85
N LEU A 93 11.98 11.33 5.81
CA LEU A 93 12.27 10.04 5.20
C LEU A 93 13.39 10.22 4.19
N LEU A 94 14.43 9.44 4.33
CA LEU A 94 15.55 9.41 3.40
C LEU A 94 15.56 8.09 2.66
N VAL A 95 15.68 8.15 1.33
CA VAL A 95 15.97 6.99 0.50
C VAL A 95 17.42 7.14 0.00
N ASN A 96 18.26 6.15 0.28
CA ASN A 96 19.69 6.19 -0.03
C ASN A 96 20.42 7.44 0.51
N GLY A 97 19.97 7.93 1.66
CA GLY A 97 20.53 9.10 2.34
C GLY A 97 20.04 10.47 1.83
N ALA A 98 19.19 10.51 0.80
CA ALA A 98 18.60 11.74 0.26
C ALA A 98 17.13 11.87 0.70
N PRO A 99 16.66 13.07 1.09
CA PRO A 99 15.24 13.34 1.33
C PRO A 99 14.42 13.07 0.06
N VAL A 100 13.24 12.48 0.23
CA VAL A 100 12.32 12.19 -0.86
C VAL A 100 11.09 13.06 -0.74
N ILE A 101 10.62 13.59 -1.86
CA ILE A 101 9.29 14.22 -1.98
C ILE A 101 8.40 13.28 -2.76
N PHE A 102 7.23 12.98 -2.20
CA PHE A 102 6.23 12.11 -2.81
C PHE A 102 5.21 12.93 -3.59
N TYR A 103 5.33 12.91 -4.91
CA TYR A 103 4.28 13.33 -5.83
C TYR A 103 3.39 12.12 -6.04
N GLY A 104 2.48 11.90 -5.10
CA GLY A 104 1.76 10.63 -4.96
C GLY A 104 0.29 10.74 -5.31
N VAL A 105 -0.28 9.58 -5.66
CA VAL A 105 -1.70 9.41 -5.89
C VAL A 105 -2.18 8.10 -5.26
N ASN A 106 -3.41 8.07 -4.78
CA ASN A 106 -4.10 6.87 -4.36
C ASN A 106 -4.59 6.11 -5.59
N ARG A 107 -4.46 4.80 -5.58
CA ARG A 107 -4.87 3.97 -6.72
C ARG A 107 -5.59 2.72 -6.24
N HIS A 108 -6.81 2.54 -6.74
CA HIS A 108 -7.53 1.28 -6.68
C HIS A 108 -7.24 0.40 -7.90
N ASP A 109 -7.31 -0.92 -7.71
CA ASP A 109 -7.38 -1.86 -8.83
C ASP A 109 -8.75 -1.77 -9.48
N PHE A 110 -8.84 -1.14 -10.64
CA PHE A 110 -10.08 -0.95 -11.37
C PHE A 110 -9.85 -0.84 -12.89
N ASN A 111 -10.76 -1.38 -13.67
CA ASN A 111 -10.84 -1.21 -15.11
C ASN A 111 -12.32 -1.06 -15.49
N ARG A 112 -12.63 -0.09 -16.36
CA ARG A 112 -14.01 0.23 -16.76
C ARG A 112 -14.78 -0.93 -17.41
N HIS A 113 -14.07 -1.91 -17.98
CA HIS A 113 -14.64 -3.08 -18.67
C HIS A 113 -14.71 -4.32 -17.80
N THR A 114 -13.70 -4.53 -16.94
CA THR A 114 -13.51 -5.77 -16.17
C THR A 114 -13.67 -5.59 -14.66
N GLY A 115 -13.96 -4.35 -14.21
CA GLY A 115 -14.09 -4.02 -12.80
C GLY A 115 -12.76 -4.20 -12.07
N ARG A 116 -12.73 -5.04 -11.05
CA ARG A 116 -11.56 -5.29 -10.21
C ARG A 116 -10.59 -6.35 -10.77
N ALA A 117 -10.85 -6.90 -11.95
CA ALA A 117 -9.98 -7.88 -12.59
C ALA A 117 -9.08 -7.18 -13.62
N LEU A 118 -7.83 -6.94 -13.25
CA LEU A 118 -6.85 -6.26 -14.08
C LEU A 118 -5.84 -7.24 -14.67
N THR A 119 -5.39 -6.93 -15.87
CA THR A 119 -4.22 -7.56 -16.46
C THR A 119 -2.94 -6.80 -16.07
N ARG A 120 -1.76 -7.44 -16.24
CA ARG A 120 -0.47 -6.75 -16.06
C ARG A 120 -0.34 -5.54 -16.97
N GLU A 121 -0.92 -5.59 -18.18
CA GLU A 121 -0.88 -4.47 -19.11
C GLU A 121 -1.76 -3.30 -18.65
N ASP A 122 -2.94 -3.56 -18.07
CA ASP A 122 -3.76 -2.50 -17.47
C ASP A 122 -2.99 -1.74 -16.40
N MET A 123 -2.34 -2.48 -15.48
CA MET A 123 -1.51 -1.90 -14.41
C MET A 123 -0.33 -1.11 -14.97
N ARG A 124 0.29 -1.62 -16.04
CA ARG A 124 1.40 -0.94 -16.71
C ARG A 124 0.96 0.38 -17.35
N GLN A 125 -0.20 0.40 -17.99
CA GLN A 125 -0.75 1.62 -18.59
C GLN A 125 -1.03 2.68 -17.52
N ASP A 126 -1.57 2.30 -16.36
CA ASP A 126 -1.78 3.22 -15.24
C ASP A 126 -0.47 3.88 -14.80
N LEU A 127 0.57 3.08 -14.59
CA LEU A 127 1.87 3.59 -14.15
C LEU A 127 2.55 4.46 -15.23
N LEU A 128 2.42 4.11 -16.51
CA LEU A 128 2.95 4.95 -17.59
C LEU A 128 2.21 6.28 -17.69
N GLU A 129 0.91 6.28 -17.48
CA GLU A 129 0.14 7.53 -17.44
C GLU A 129 0.58 8.40 -16.25
N LEU A 130 0.72 7.81 -15.07
CA LEU A 130 1.24 8.52 -13.90
C LEU A 130 2.65 9.11 -14.15
N LYS A 131 3.54 8.38 -14.85
CA LYS A 131 4.85 8.93 -15.23
C LYS A 131 4.76 10.13 -16.17
N ARG A 132 3.81 10.13 -17.12
CA ARG A 132 3.58 11.28 -18.02
C ARG A 132 3.21 12.55 -17.26
N TRP A 133 2.53 12.38 -16.13
CA TRP A 133 2.12 13.48 -15.25
C TRP A 133 3.08 13.71 -14.09
N ASN A 134 4.32 13.18 -14.17
CA ASN A 134 5.39 13.34 -13.18
C ASN A 134 5.09 12.80 -11.78
N PHE A 135 4.14 11.91 -11.62
CA PHE A 135 3.99 11.17 -10.36
C PHE A 135 5.16 10.22 -10.16
N ASN A 136 5.64 10.14 -8.91
CA ASN A 136 6.71 9.24 -8.51
C ASN A 136 6.31 8.27 -7.40
N ALA A 137 5.06 8.36 -6.91
CA ALA A 137 4.61 7.55 -5.79
C ALA A 137 3.15 7.11 -5.94
N VAL A 138 2.83 5.92 -5.42
CA VAL A 138 1.48 5.36 -5.38
C VAL A 138 1.20 4.79 -4.00
N ARG A 139 -0.01 5.06 -3.45
CA ARG A 139 -0.55 4.31 -2.32
C ARG A 139 -1.53 3.26 -2.85
N THR A 140 -1.32 2.01 -2.44
CA THR A 140 -2.18 0.89 -2.83
C THR A 140 -3.46 0.88 -2.00
N SER A 141 -4.34 1.81 -2.26
CA SER A 141 -5.59 2.00 -1.52
C SER A 141 -6.64 0.94 -1.92
N HIS A 142 -7.28 0.20 -1.00
CA HIS A 142 -6.99 0.11 0.44
C HIS A 142 -6.66 -1.33 0.78
N TYR A 143 -5.75 -1.95 0.03
CA TYR A 143 -5.39 -3.37 0.13
C TYR A 143 -4.06 -3.64 -0.60
N PRO A 144 -3.37 -4.73 -0.27
CA PRO A 144 -2.19 -5.16 -1.02
C PRO A 144 -2.58 -5.45 -2.47
N ASN A 145 -2.00 -4.69 -3.42
CA ASN A 145 -2.25 -4.91 -4.84
C ASN A 145 -1.63 -6.22 -5.34
N ASP A 146 -1.89 -6.58 -6.61
CA ASP A 146 -1.26 -7.71 -7.28
C ASP A 146 0.27 -7.56 -7.26
N VAL A 147 0.99 -8.68 -7.10
CA VAL A 147 2.46 -8.69 -7.11
C VAL A 147 3.01 -8.13 -8.44
N ALA A 148 2.32 -8.39 -9.55
CA ALA A 148 2.71 -7.84 -10.85
C ALA A 148 2.67 -6.29 -10.88
N PHE A 149 1.81 -5.65 -10.08
CA PHE A 149 1.82 -4.20 -9.92
C PHE A 149 3.08 -3.71 -9.20
N LEU A 150 3.50 -4.41 -8.15
CA LEU A 150 4.72 -4.07 -7.42
C LEU A 150 5.97 -4.31 -8.27
N ASP A 151 6.01 -5.41 -9.05
CA ASP A 151 7.07 -5.65 -10.04
C ASP A 151 7.19 -4.48 -11.03
N LEU A 152 6.06 -3.98 -11.50
CA LEU A 152 6.03 -2.82 -12.41
C LEU A 152 6.48 -1.52 -11.72
N CYS A 153 6.12 -1.33 -10.45
CA CYS A 153 6.62 -0.19 -9.66
C CYS A 153 8.14 -0.26 -9.47
N ASP A 154 8.68 -1.45 -9.24
CA ASP A 154 10.14 -1.68 -9.18
C ASP A 154 10.82 -1.36 -10.51
N GLU A 155 10.24 -1.80 -11.63
CA GLU A 155 10.77 -1.61 -12.99
C GLU A 155 10.68 -0.17 -13.47
N LEU A 156 9.56 0.49 -13.23
CA LEU A 156 9.28 1.84 -13.73
C LEU A 156 9.72 2.94 -12.76
N GLY A 157 10.13 2.58 -11.56
CA GLY A 157 10.61 3.53 -10.56
C GLY A 157 9.48 4.33 -9.89
N PHE A 158 8.66 3.66 -9.09
CA PHE A 158 7.69 4.31 -8.21
C PHE A 158 7.95 3.99 -6.76
N TYR A 159 7.83 4.97 -5.89
CA TYR A 159 7.72 4.72 -4.45
C TYR A 159 6.31 4.23 -4.12
N VAL A 160 6.22 3.22 -3.28
CA VAL A 160 4.94 2.61 -2.91
C VAL A 160 4.72 2.71 -1.41
N VAL A 161 3.53 3.16 -1.03
CA VAL A 161 2.95 2.92 0.28
C VAL A 161 2.09 1.66 0.16
N GLY A 162 2.60 0.54 0.65
CA GLY A 162 1.88 -0.73 0.68
C GLY A 162 0.87 -0.74 1.82
N GLU A 163 -0.41 -0.93 1.50
CA GLU A 163 -1.48 -0.84 2.49
C GLU A 163 -2.12 -2.18 2.78
N ALA A 164 -2.26 -2.49 4.08
CA ALA A 164 -2.98 -3.68 4.54
C ALA A 164 -4.49 -3.46 4.38
N ASN A 165 -5.21 -4.51 3.99
CA ASN A 165 -6.67 -4.45 3.84
C ASN A 165 -7.40 -4.47 5.18
N ILE A 166 -7.14 -3.46 5.99
CA ILE A 166 -7.83 -3.19 7.25
C ILE A 166 -8.61 -1.90 7.06
N GLU A 167 -9.93 -2.02 7.04
CA GLU A 167 -10.85 -0.91 6.98
C GLU A 167 -12.07 -1.22 7.83
N SER A 168 -12.44 -0.29 8.70
CA SER A 168 -13.56 -0.47 9.61
C SER A 168 -14.31 0.83 9.85
N HIS A 169 -14.47 1.64 8.81
CA HIS A 169 -15.04 2.99 8.83
C HIS A 169 -16.31 3.08 9.69
N ALA A 170 -17.29 2.17 9.49
CA ALA A 170 -18.54 2.16 10.23
C ALA A 170 -18.40 1.78 11.73
N PHE A 171 -17.26 1.18 12.11
CA PHE A 171 -17.01 0.65 13.45
C PHE A 171 -15.89 1.37 14.19
N TYR A 172 -15.06 2.14 13.49
CA TYR A 172 -13.93 2.92 14.02
C TYR A 172 -13.19 2.20 15.15
N ASP A 173 -13.17 2.80 16.33
CA ASP A 173 -12.40 2.32 17.48
C ASP A 173 -12.91 1.00 18.09
N SER A 174 -14.13 0.58 17.78
CA SER A 174 -14.69 -0.64 18.35
C SER A 174 -13.97 -1.90 17.87
N ILE A 175 -13.73 -2.04 16.56
CA ILE A 175 -13.04 -3.22 16.00
C ILE A 175 -11.55 -3.18 16.30
N CYS A 176 -10.90 -2.03 16.18
CA CYS A 176 -9.47 -1.92 16.40
C CYS A 176 -9.03 -2.09 17.86
N ASN A 177 -9.98 -2.07 18.79
CA ASN A 177 -9.76 -2.39 20.21
C ASN A 177 -10.39 -3.71 20.66
N ASP A 178 -11.14 -4.40 19.80
CA ASP A 178 -11.72 -5.69 20.11
C ASP A 178 -10.70 -6.83 19.95
N PRO A 179 -10.34 -7.56 21.02
CA PRO A 179 -9.34 -8.60 21.00
C PRO A 179 -9.68 -9.78 20.07
N ARG A 180 -10.96 -9.94 19.70
CA ARG A 180 -11.37 -10.99 18.75
C ARG A 180 -10.79 -10.75 17.36
N TYR A 181 -10.46 -9.50 17.01
CA TYR A 181 -9.90 -9.11 15.72
C TYR A 181 -8.36 -8.99 15.73
N LEU A 182 -7.69 -9.10 16.89
CA LEU A 182 -6.25 -8.96 17.00
C LEU A 182 -5.47 -9.84 16.00
N GLY A 183 -5.81 -11.14 15.95
CA GLY A 183 -5.18 -12.07 15.01
C GLY A 183 -5.36 -11.66 13.55
N ALA A 184 -6.54 -11.16 13.17
CA ALA A 184 -6.82 -10.72 11.81
C ALA A 184 -6.02 -9.46 11.43
N PHE A 185 -5.84 -8.51 12.34
CA PHE A 185 -5.02 -7.31 12.11
C PHE A 185 -3.55 -7.67 11.92
N VAL A 186 -2.98 -8.43 12.84
CA VAL A 186 -1.57 -8.86 12.78
C VAL A 186 -1.30 -9.69 11.52
N GLU A 187 -2.18 -10.64 11.20
CA GLU A 187 -2.03 -11.53 10.05
C GLU A 187 -2.10 -10.77 8.71
N ARG A 188 -3.04 -9.81 8.56
CA ARG A 188 -3.15 -9.01 7.33
C ARG A 188 -1.90 -8.18 7.07
N VAL A 189 -1.40 -7.49 8.09
CA VAL A 189 -0.16 -6.72 7.98
C VAL A 189 1.04 -7.64 7.78
N GLY A 190 1.13 -8.73 8.55
CA GLY A 190 2.22 -9.69 8.48
C GLY A 190 2.36 -10.30 7.09
N ARG A 191 1.27 -10.85 6.54
CA ARG A 191 1.27 -11.45 5.20
C ARG A 191 1.64 -10.45 4.10
N MET A 192 1.15 -9.21 4.19
CA MET A 192 1.52 -8.15 3.25
C MET A 192 3.04 -7.91 3.30
N VAL A 193 3.58 -7.67 4.48
CA VAL A 193 5.01 -7.38 4.62
C VAL A 193 5.87 -8.56 4.17
N GLU A 194 5.56 -9.79 4.58
CA GLU A 194 6.30 -11.00 4.17
C GLU A 194 6.29 -11.20 2.66
N ARG A 195 5.15 -10.97 2.01
CA ARG A 195 5.02 -11.09 0.57
C ARG A 195 5.83 -10.02 -0.18
N ASP A 196 5.77 -8.77 0.30
CA ASP A 196 6.15 -7.60 -0.50
C ASP A 196 7.48 -6.95 -0.06
N MET A 197 8.10 -7.41 1.04
CA MET A 197 9.31 -6.80 1.61
C MET A 197 10.54 -6.79 0.68
N HIS A 198 10.54 -7.66 -0.33
CA HIS A 198 11.63 -7.74 -1.30
C HIS A 198 11.52 -6.71 -2.44
N HIS A 199 10.35 -6.06 -2.60
CA HIS A 199 10.17 -5.01 -3.59
C HIS A 199 10.84 -3.71 -3.14
N PRO A 200 11.86 -3.21 -3.86
CA PRO A 200 12.52 -1.96 -3.51
C PRO A 200 11.61 -0.74 -3.61
N ALA A 201 10.56 -0.79 -4.43
CA ALA A 201 9.54 0.23 -4.55
C ALA A 201 8.81 0.50 -3.24
N VAL A 202 8.56 -0.53 -2.43
CA VAL A 202 7.82 -0.38 -1.16
C VAL A 202 8.73 0.29 -0.13
N VAL A 203 8.44 1.55 0.18
CA VAL A 203 9.21 2.38 1.12
C VAL A 203 8.49 2.65 2.42
N LEU A 204 7.17 2.42 2.44
CA LEU A 204 6.29 2.62 3.59
C LEU A 204 5.24 1.52 3.67
N TRP A 205 4.84 1.19 4.89
CA TRP A 205 3.74 0.30 5.19
C TRP A 205 2.59 1.07 5.85
N SER A 206 1.40 0.98 5.29
CA SER A 206 0.17 1.46 5.90
C SER A 206 -0.57 0.31 6.58
N LEU A 207 -1.05 0.57 7.79
CA LEU A 207 -1.77 -0.45 8.57
C LEU A 207 -3.23 -0.60 8.16
N GLY A 208 -3.70 0.22 7.23
CA GLY A 208 -5.07 0.21 6.75
C GLY A 208 -5.65 1.60 6.61
N ASN A 209 -6.91 1.67 6.20
CA ASN A 209 -7.66 2.89 5.95
C ASN A 209 -8.80 3.05 6.93
N GLU A 210 -9.10 4.29 7.34
CA GLU A 210 -10.28 4.72 8.12
C GLU A 210 -10.80 3.71 9.15
N SER A 211 -9.88 3.08 9.88
CA SER A 211 -10.17 1.96 10.78
C SER A 211 -9.99 2.33 12.26
N GLY A 212 -9.99 3.62 12.56
CA GLY A 212 -9.84 4.14 13.91
C GLY A 212 -8.41 3.99 14.45
N LYS A 213 -8.27 4.08 15.77
CA LYS A 213 -6.99 3.94 16.45
C LYS A 213 -7.13 3.00 17.64
N GLY A 214 -6.30 1.96 17.70
CA GLY A 214 -6.43 0.99 18.79
C GLY A 214 -5.32 -0.02 18.89
N LEU A 215 -5.43 -0.85 19.93
CA LEU A 215 -4.41 -1.83 20.32
C LEU A 215 -4.08 -2.85 19.23
N ASN A 216 -5.07 -3.22 18.41
CA ASN A 216 -4.85 -4.15 17.30
C ASN A 216 -3.93 -3.55 16.24
N HIS A 217 -4.03 -2.23 15.98
CA HIS A 217 -3.09 -1.52 15.09
C HIS A 217 -1.69 -1.44 15.69
N GLU A 218 -1.59 -1.19 17.01
CA GLU A 218 -0.29 -1.11 17.67
C GLU A 218 0.43 -2.45 17.64
N ALA A 219 -0.30 -3.55 17.85
CA ALA A 219 0.23 -4.89 17.73
C ALA A 219 0.73 -5.19 16.31
N ALA A 220 -0.08 -4.85 15.30
CA ALA A 220 0.29 -5.00 13.89
C ALA A 220 1.49 -4.13 13.53
N ALA A 221 1.56 -2.89 14.06
CA ALA A 221 2.68 -1.99 13.88
C ALA A 221 3.98 -2.44 14.56
N ALA A 222 3.89 -3.02 15.74
CA ALA A 222 5.05 -3.59 16.42
C ALA A 222 5.70 -4.71 15.60
N TRP A 223 4.89 -5.43 14.84
CA TRP A 223 5.35 -6.44 13.89
C TRP A 223 6.03 -5.79 12.66
N ALA A 224 5.51 -4.64 12.14
CA ALA A 224 5.93 -3.97 10.89
C ALA A 224 6.95 -2.81 11.06
N ARG A 225 7.72 -2.74 12.11
CA ARG A 225 8.66 -1.68 12.60
C ARG A 225 9.14 -0.62 11.57
N ASN A 226 8.97 0.68 11.94
CA ASN A 226 9.51 1.98 11.45
C ASN A 226 8.52 2.86 10.65
N ARG A 227 8.37 4.16 11.06
CA ARG A 227 7.36 5.09 10.47
C ARG A 227 7.84 6.53 10.27
N PRO A 228 7.59 7.17 9.11
CA PRO A 228 7.43 8.61 8.92
C PRO A 228 5.95 9.04 8.85
N LEU A 229 5.68 10.36 8.92
CA LEU A 229 4.36 10.94 8.71
C LEU A 229 4.24 11.52 7.29
N ILE A 230 3.27 11.03 6.53
CA ILE A 230 2.95 11.49 5.17
C ILE A 230 1.43 11.61 5.06
N MET A 231 0.93 12.60 4.32
CA MET A 231 -0.49 12.73 4.01
C MET A 231 -0.90 11.59 3.09
N CYS A 232 -1.64 10.60 3.62
CA CYS A 232 -2.06 9.43 2.86
C CYS A 232 -3.21 9.73 1.89
N GLU A 233 -4.01 10.76 2.18
CA GLU A 233 -5.09 11.24 1.32
C GLU A 233 -5.21 12.75 1.46
N TYR A 234 -5.21 13.47 0.35
CA TYR A 234 -5.49 14.90 0.29
C TYR A 234 -6.09 15.29 -1.05
N SER A 235 -6.68 16.47 -1.14
CA SER A 235 -7.24 17.03 -2.38
C SER A 235 -8.20 16.07 -3.09
N HIS A 236 -9.33 15.74 -2.45
CA HIS A 236 -10.36 14.85 -2.99
C HIS A 236 -10.89 15.37 -4.33
N ALA A 237 -10.78 14.56 -5.40
CA ALA A 237 -10.95 14.99 -6.79
C ALA A 237 -12.37 14.84 -7.36
N MET A 238 -13.38 14.60 -6.51
CA MET A 238 -14.77 14.44 -6.98
C MET A 238 -15.27 15.68 -7.74
N GLY A 239 -15.71 15.48 -8.96
CA GLY A 239 -16.16 16.57 -9.84
C GLY A 239 -14.97 17.46 -10.28
N ASN A 240 -14.93 18.70 -9.83
CA ASN A 240 -13.86 19.67 -10.09
C ASN A 240 -13.47 20.36 -8.77
N SER A 241 -13.11 19.56 -7.75
CA SER A 241 -12.88 20.01 -6.38
C SER A 241 -11.40 20.09 -5.98
N ASN A 242 -10.46 19.78 -6.87
CA ASN A 242 -9.01 19.81 -6.59
C ASN A 242 -8.37 21.20 -6.72
N GLY A 243 -9.10 22.27 -6.60
CA GLY A 243 -8.52 23.61 -6.57
C GLY A 243 -7.49 23.74 -5.46
N THR A 244 -6.58 24.73 -5.62
CA THR A 244 -5.54 25.04 -4.61
C THR A 244 -4.41 24.00 -4.49
N LEU A 245 -4.18 23.16 -5.50
CA LEU A 245 -3.05 22.24 -5.49
C LEU A 245 -1.71 22.98 -5.37
N ALA A 246 -1.58 24.13 -6.04
CA ALA A 246 -0.38 24.96 -5.97
C ALA A 246 -0.06 25.38 -4.53
N GLU A 247 -1.04 25.81 -3.73
CA GLU A 247 -0.84 26.20 -2.33
C GLU A 247 -0.42 25.04 -1.42
N TYR A 248 -0.93 23.83 -1.67
CA TYR A 248 -0.43 22.63 -0.99
C TYR A 248 1.06 22.42 -1.28
N TRP A 249 1.47 22.55 -2.55
CA TRP A 249 2.85 22.32 -2.95
C TRP A 249 3.78 23.46 -2.49
N ASP A 250 3.31 24.71 -2.45
CA ASP A 250 4.04 25.81 -1.84
C ASP A 250 4.34 25.54 -0.36
N ALA A 251 3.37 25.02 0.38
CA ALA A 251 3.58 24.63 1.76
C ALA A 251 4.55 23.44 1.90
N ILE A 252 4.39 22.40 1.07
CA ILE A 252 5.25 21.21 1.06
C ILE A 252 6.70 21.59 0.79
N HIS A 253 6.95 22.45 -0.19
CA HIS A 253 8.31 22.88 -0.54
C HIS A 253 8.92 23.86 0.45
N SER A 254 8.10 24.64 1.17
CA SER A 254 8.60 25.68 2.09
C SER A 254 8.81 25.21 3.53
N LEU A 255 8.15 24.14 3.95
CA LEU A 255 8.16 23.68 5.35
C LEU A 255 8.98 22.41 5.53
N PRO A 256 10.06 22.43 6.34
CA PRO A 256 10.86 21.24 6.61
C PRO A 256 10.04 20.11 7.23
N GLY A 257 10.18 18.92 6.70
CA GLY A 257 9.51 17.71 7.17
C GLY A 257 8.13 17.45 6.54
N LEU A 258 7.65 18.35 5.65
CA LEU A 258 6.58 18.00 4.72
C LEU A 258 7.21 17.36 3.47
N GLN A 259 6.83 16.12 3.17
CA GLN A 259 7.44 15.33 2.09
C GLN A 259 6.45 14.89 1.02
N GLY A 260 5.39 15.70 0.82
CA GLY A 260 4.36 15.39 -0.16
C GLY A 260 3.20 14.61 0.42
N GLY A 261 2.47 13.94 -0.44
CA GLY A 261 1.28 13.20 -0.09
C GLY A 261 0.68 12.50 -1.30
N PHE A 262 -0.49 11.91 -1.09
CA PHE A 262 -1.19 11.13 -2.10
C PHE A 262 -2.57 11.73 -2.35
N ILE A 263 -2.81 12.22 -3.57
CA ILE A 263 -4.10 12.79 -3.97
C ILE A 263 -5.15 11.68 -3.98
N TRP A 264 -6.34 11.94 -3.48
CA TRP A 264 -7.48 11.06 -3.60
C TRP A 264 -8.32 11.49 -4.79
N GLU A 265 -8.37 10.74 -5.88
CA GLU A 265 -7.56 9.57 -6.24
C GLU A 265 -7.17 9.62 -7.73
N PHE A 266 -6.61 8.54 -8.30
CA PHE A 266 -6.10 8.55 -9.67
C PHE A 266 -7.22 8.67 -10.70
N TRP A 267 -8.25 7.83 -10.66
CA TRP A 267 -9.28 7.82 -11.70
C TRP A 267 -10.69 7.49 -11.19
N ASP A 268 -11.70 7.97 -11.93
CA ASP A 268 -13.09 7.66 -11.66
C ASP A 268 -13.38 6.16 -11.86
N HIS A 269 -14.10 5.55 -10.94
CA HIS A 269 -14.50 4.15 -11.01
C HIS A 269 -15.87 3.99 -11.68
N GLY A 270 -16.03 4.54 -12.87
CA GLY A 270 -17.25 4.46 -13.68
C GLY A 270 -17.20 3.30 -14.67
N PRO A 271 -17.85 2.14 -14.40
CA PRO A 271 -17.91 1.04 -15.36
C PRO A 271 -18.74 1.42 -16.60
N ASP A 272 -18.43 0.81 -17.73
CA ASP A 272 -19.19 1.01 -18.95
C ASP A 272 -20.60 0.42 -18.86
N GLN A 273 -21.61 1.25 -19.10
CA GLN A 273 -23.00 0.84 -19.23
C GLN A 273 -23.49 1.07 -20.65
N LYS A 274 -23.92 0.00 -21.32
CA LYS A 274 -24.55 0.08 -22.62
C LYS A 274 -26.05 0.37 -22.46
N LEU A 275 -26.51 1.48 -23.01
CA LEU A 275 -27.91 1.88 -22.98
C LEU A 275 -28.74 1.20 -24.09
N ALA A 276 -30.07 1.29 -23.99
CA ALA A 276 -30.99 0.65 -24.92
C ALA A 276 -30.86 1.15 -26.38
N ASP A 277 -30.40 2.39 -26.57
CA ASP A 277 -30.11 2.98 -27.88
C ASP A 277 -28.75 2.57 -28.44
N GLY A 278 -27.97 1.74 -27.72
CA GLY A 278 -26.66 1.27 -28.12
C GLY A 278 -25.49 2.18 -27.71
N THR A 279 -25.77 3.35 -27.15
CA THR A 279 -24.71 4.23 -26.61
C THR A 279 -24.08 3.64 -25.37
N VAL A 280 -22.81 3.99 -25.12
CA VAL A 280 -22.08 3.58 -23.90
C VAL A 280 -21.80 4.82 -23.07
N ARG A 281 -22.07 4.72 -21.77
CA ARG A 281 -21.69 5.76 -20.79
C ARG A 281 -20.93 5.15 -19.64
N SER A 282 -20.19 5.96 -18.91
CA SER A 282 -19.68 5.58 -17.60
C SER A 282 -20.80 5.67 -16.58
N ALA A 283 -21.05 4.60 -15.86
CA ALA A 283 -22.10 4.49 -14.86
C ALA A 283 -21.56 4.75 -13.45
N TYR A 284 -22.46 5.07 -12.52
CA TYR A 284 -22.15 5.20 -11.10
C TYR A 284 -23.32 4.64 -10.27
N GLY A 285 -23.25 4.79 -8.95
CA GLY A 285 -24.22 4.18 -8.03
C GLY A 285 -25.65 4.56 -8.32
N GLY A 286 -26.54 3.55 -8.46
CA GLY A 286 -27.93 3.65 -8.83
C GLY A 286 -28.24 3.44 -10.30
N ASP A 287 -27.24 3.53 -11.17
CA ASP A 287 -27.43 3.43 -12.64
C ASP A 287 -27.80 2.02 -13.11
N TYR A 288 -27.51 0.98 -12.34
CA TYR A 288 -27.88 -0.40 -12.61
C TYR A 288 -29.15 -0.84 -11.86
N GLY A 289 -29.82 0.09 -11.18
CA GLY A 289 -31.07 -0.17 -10.43
C GLY A 289 -30.86 -0.67 -9.01
N GLU A 290 -29.66 -0.65 -8.49
CA GLU A 290 -29.35 -0.93 -7.10
C GLU A 290 -29.94 0.15 -6.18
N THR A 291 -30.44 -0.30 -5.03
CA THR A 291 -31.10 0.59 -4.04
C THR A 291 -30.19 1.06 -2.91
N LYS A 292 -29.02 0.43 -2.75
CA LYS A 292 -28.00 0.81 -1.77
C LYS A 292 -26.75 1.25 -2.54
N HIS A 293 -26.51 2.54 -2.59
CA HIS A 293 -25.40 3.14 -3.30
C HIS A 293 -25.12 4.56 -2.80
N ASP A 294 -23.93 5.07 -3.05
CA ASP A 294 -23.50 6.42 -2.69
C ASP A 294 -23.47 7.38 -3.91
N GLY A 295 -24.29 7.07 -4.95
CA GLY A 295 -24.38 7.89 -6.16
C GLY A 295 -23.06 7.96 -6.91
N ASN A 296 -22.62 9.19 -7.22
CA ASN A 296 -21.38 9.46 -7.95
C ASN A 296 -20.13 9.54 -7.07
N PHE A 297 -20.15 9.01 -5.84
CA PHE A 297 -19.00 9.03 -4.93
C PHE A 297 -17.83 8.14 -5.39
N CYS A 298 -18.00 7.38 -6.45
CA CYS A 298 -16.95 6.65 -7.15
C CYS A 298 -16.34 7.45 -8.32
N CYS A 299 -16.73 8.71 -8.52
CA CYS A 299 -16.25 9.61 -9.59
C CYS A 299 -15.36 10.70 -8.99
N ASP A 300 -14.34 10.31 -8.25
CA ASP A 300 -13.45 11.13 -7.44
C ASP A 300 -11.98 11.10 -7.91
N GLY A 301 -11.75 10.59 -9.13
CA GLY A 301 -10.45 10.55 -9.77
C GLY A 301 -9.99 11.87 -10.39
N MET A 302 -8.69 12.02 -10.58
CA MET A 302 -8.06 13.09 -11.36
C MET A 302 -8.18 12.86 -12.86
N VAL A 303 -8.49 11.65 -13.28
CA VAL A 303 -8.80 11.28 -14.67
C VAL A 303 -10.15 10.57 -14.76
N PHE A 304 -10.79 10.67 -15.93
CA PHE A 304 -12.00 9.93 -16.24
C PHE A 304 -11.73 8.42 -16.42
N PRO A 305 -12.78 7.55 -16.45
CA PRO A 305 -12.61 6.10 -16.61
C PRO A 305 -11.92 5.68 -17.92
N ASP A 306 -11.90 6.55 -18.93
CA ASP A 306 -11.18 6.37 -20.19
C ASP A 306 -9.75 6.93 -20.14
N ARG A 307 -9.28 7.37 -18.97
CA ARG A 307 -8.00 8.02 -18.70
C ARG A 307 -7.83 9.42 -19.30
N THR A 308 -8.91 10.04 -19.80
CA THR A 308 -8.86 11.46 -20.15
C THR A 308 -8.63 12.30 -18.89
N ALA A 309 -7.63 13.17 -18.93
CA ALA A 309 -7.28 14.03 -17.79
C ALA A 309 -8.38 15.04 -17.47
N LYS A 310 -8.68 15.20 -16.19
CA LYS A 310 -9.50 16.32 -15.70
C LYS A 310 -8.63 17.59 -15.57
N PRO A 311 -9.24 18.79 -15.46
CA PRO A 311 -8.50 20.06 -15.36
C PRO A 311 -7.39 20.07 -14.30
N ALA A 312 -7.61 19.47 -13.14
CA ALA A 312 -6.63 19.42 -12.05
C ALA A 312 -5.33 18.69 -12.38
N MET A 313 -5.31 17.86 -13.43
CA MET A 313 -4.07 17.19 -13.89
C MET A 313 -3.12 18.16 -14.62
N HIS A 314 -3.58 19.36 -14.94
CA HIS A 314 -2.80 20.38 -15.66
C HIS A 314 -2.25 21.47 -14.73
N GLU A 315 -2.56 21.43 -13.43
CA GLU A 315 -2.02 22.29 -12.39
C GLU A 315 -0.77 21.71 -11.74
#